data_f24f9e95f572ef383d3ded91861bb6be
#
_entry.id   f24f9e95f572ef383d3ded91861bb6be
#
_cell.length_a   1.000
_cell.length_b   1.000
_cell.length_c   1.000
_cell.angle_alpha   90.00
_cell.angle_beta   90.00
_cell.angle_gamma   90.00
#
_symmetry.space_group_name_H-M   'P 1'
#
loop_
_entity.id
_entity.type
_entity.pdbx_description
1 polymer ?
#
loop_
_entity_poly.entity_id
_entity_poly.type
_entity_poly.pdbx_seq_one_letter_code
_entity_poly.pdbx_strand_id
1 'polypeptide(L)'
;VIPREHTGLFWSGLIIWLCAMLYTLIIPSQSDFQLLTIGFPLAIVTYILFICSKPIGKKLQWLIIVGILVRLVSIFFFPQLSDDIYRFIWDGRLAQNGIQPYAYLPIDIVEQIPSLADGDILSKMNSPEYYTVYPPVSQFVFYLGSWLGLSVEISSILMKSIFFISELATLFFSLKILKWLKLSPSNILVYWLNPLIIIE
;
A
#
# COMPACT_ATOMS: atom_id res chain seq x y z
N VAL A 1 6.42 34.17 -17.12
CA VAL A 1 7.69 33.46 -17.43
C VAL A 1 8.20 32.91 -16.14
N ILE A 2 8.09 31.59 -15.94
CA ILE A 2 8.62 30.89 -14.76
C ILE A 2 10.14 30.81 -14.93
N PRO A 3 10.96 31.26 -13.95
CA PRO A 3 12.41 31.20 -14.06
C PRO A 3 12.86 29.75 -14.31
N ARG A 4 13.72 29.54 -15.30
CA ARG A 4 14.25 28.21 -15.70
C ARG A 4 14.98 27.46 -14.55
N GLU A 5 15.53 28.21 -13.58
CA GLU A 5 16.30 27.65 -12.45
C GLU A 5 15.48 26.71 -11.53
N HIS A 6 14.19 26.98 -11.31
CA HIS A 6 13.34 26.13 -10.46
C HIS A 6 12.84 24.86 -11.16
N THR A 7 13.05 24.74 -12.46
CA THR A 7 12.58 23.54 -13.20
C THR A 7 13.53 22.35 -13.01
N GLY A 8 14.83 22.59 -12.99
CA GLY A 8 15.84 21.54 -12.73
C GLY A 8 15.68 20.95 -11.33
N LEU A 9 15.51 21.79 -10.31
CA LEU A 9 15.34 21.36 -8.92
C LEU A 9 14.07 20.51 -8.73
N PHE A 10 13.00 20.81 -9.43
CA PHE A 10 11.76 20.02 -9.42
C PHE A 10 12.01 18.60 -9.96
N TRP A 11 12.67 18.47 -11.11
CA TRP A 11 12.91 17.17 -11.74
C TRP A 11 13.92 16.33 -10.97
N SER A 12 14.98 16.94 -10.43
CA SER A 12 15.90 16.21 -9.56
C SER A 12 15.22 15.72 -8.27
N GLY A 13 14.39 16.54 -7.65
CA GLY A 13 13.59 16.13 -6.49
C GLY A 13 12.65 14.97 -6.83
N LEU A 14 11.99 14.99 -7.99
CA LEU A 14 11.10 13.92 -8.44
C LEU A 14 11.86 12.60 -8.67
N ILE A 15 13.03 12.67 -9.29
CA ILE A 15 13.89 11.50 -9.50
C ILE A 15 14.36 10.93 -8.15
N ILE A 16 14.81 11.79 -7.24
CA ILE A 16 15.26 11.37 -5.90
C ILE A 16 14.11 10.69 -5.15
N TRP A 17 12.92 11.29 -5.14
CA TRP A 17 11.75 10.69 -4.50
C TRP A 17 11.38 9.34 -5.11
N LEU A 18 11.36 9.25 -6.44
CA LEU A 18 11.05 8.01 -7.15
C LEU A 18 12.08 6.91 -6.84
N CYS A 19 13.37 7.23 -6.89
CA CYS A 19 14.42 6.28 -6.56
C CYS A 19 14.32 5.82 -5.09
N ALA A 20 14.06 6.74 -4.16
CA ALA A 20 13.89 6.42 -2.76
C ALA A 20 12.66 5.53 -2.50
N MET A 21 11.53 5.80 -3.17
CA MET A 21 10.33 4.97 -3.09
C MET A 21 10.55 3.57 -3.68
N LEU A 22 11.14 3.46 -4.86
CA LEU A 22 11.45 2.16 -5.46
C LEU A 22 12.46 1.37 -4.62
N TYR A 23 13.45 2.05 -4.06
CA TYR A 23 14.41 1.43 -3.14
C TYR A 23 13.69 0.84 -1.92
N THR A 24 12.81 1.60 -1.25
CA THR A 24 12.07 1.13 -0.07
C THR A 24 11.06 0.02 -0.39
N LEU A 25 10.52 -0.03 -1.61
CA LEU A 25 9.58 -1.07 -2.03
C LEU A 25 10.26 -2.40 -2.40
N ILE A 26 11.52 -2.36 -2.84
CA ILE A 26 12.18 -3.51 -3.48
C ILE A 26 13.24 -4.16 -2.57
N ILE A 27 14.00 -3.37 -1.85
CA ILE A 27 15.25 -3.84 -1.23
C ILE A 27 15.10 -4.30 0.21
N PRO A 28 14.50 -3.52 1.14
CA PRO A 28 14.48 -3.91 2.54
C PRO A 28 13.38 -4.92 2.88
N SER A 29 13.73 -5.89 3.73
CA SER A 29 12.78 -6.69 4.49
C SER A 29 12.55 -6.09 5.89
N GLN A 30 11.63 -6.64 6.68
CA GLN A 30 11.40 -6.22 8.08
C GLN A 30 12.67 -6.23 8.93
N SER A 31 13.57 -7.18 8.69
CA SER A 31 14.82 -7.34 9.43
C SER A 31 15.90 -6.30 9.04
N ASP A 32 15.74 -5.63 7.89
CA ASP A 32 16.78 -4.77 7.31
C ASP A 32 16.61 -3.31 7.72
N PHE A 33 16.51 -3.05 9.03
CA PHE A 33 16.32 -1.71 9.58
C PHE A 33 17.31 -0.67 9.05
N GLN A 34 18.58 -1.07 8.85
CA GLN A 34 19.61 -0.17 8.32
C GLN A 34 19.29 0.28 6.88
N LEU A 35 18.77 -0.61 6.04
CA LEU A 35 18.39 -0.28 4.68
C LEU A 35 17.15 0.63 4.64
N LEU A 36 16.18 0.40 5.53
CA LEU A 36 15.01 1.27 5.68
C LEU A 36 15.39 2.69 6.08
N THR A 37 16.42 2.88 6.93
CA THR A 37 16.88 4.20 7.36
C THR A 37 17.58 5.01 6.28
N ILE A 38 17.88 4.44 5.12
CA ILE A 38 18.44 5.15 3.97
C ILE A 38 17.32 5.67 3.04
N GLY A 39 16.48 4.79 2.56
CA GLY A 39 15.48 5.14 1.54
C GLY A 39 14.30 5.93 2.10
N PHE A 40 13.76 5.49 3.23
CA PHE A 40 12.55 6.05 3.80
C PHE A 40 12.70 7.52 4.22
N PRO A 41 13.74 7.95 4.98
CA PRO A 41 13.93 9.37 5.30
C PRO A 41 14.12 10.24 4.06
N LEU A 42 14.82 9.73 3.02
CA LEU A 42 15.01 10.46 1.78
C LEU A 42 13.69 10.67 1.04
N ALA A 43 12.81 9.66 1.00
CA ALA A 43 11.46 9.77 0.46
C ALA A 43 10.63 10.78 1.25
N ILE A 44 10.68 10.76 2.60
CA ILE A 44 9.97 11.71 3.47
C ILE A 44 10.46 13.14 3.25
N VAL A 45 11.77 13.38 3.23
CA VAL A 45 12.33 14.73 3.03
C VAL A 45 11.88 15.31 1.68
N THR A 46 12.01 14.55 0.60
CA THR A 46 11.59 15.01 -0.73
C THR A 46 10.08 15.21 -0.82
N TYR A 47 9.27 14.37 -0.19
CA TYR A 47 7.84 14.54 -0.03
C TYR A 47 7.48 15.85 0.69
N ILE A 48 8.13 16.17 1.81
CA ILE A 48 7.91 17.42 2.56
C ILE A 48 8.25 18.62 1.66
N LEU A 49 9.35 18.58 0.92
CA LEU A 49 9.73 19.64 -0.02
C LEU A 49 8.66 19.85 -1.10
N PHE A 50 8.03 18.80 -1.62
CA PHE A 50 6.92 18.93 -2.58
C PHE A 50 5.69 19.56 -1.94
N ILE A 51 5.31 19.19 -0.72
CA ILE A 51 4.18 19.83 0.00
C ILE A 51 4.45 21.32 0.20
N CYS A 52 5.64 21.66 0.71
CA CYS A 52 6.02 23.06 0.99
C CYS A 52 6.10 23.92 -0.28
N SER A 53 6.48 23.33 -1.41
CA SER A 53 6.57 24.05 -2.70
C SER A 53 5.22 24.37 -3.34
N LYS A 54 4.13 23.72 -2.88
CA LYS A 54 2.75 23.90 -3.39
C LYS A 54 2.67 23.94 -4.91
N PRO A 55 3.13 22.91 -5.63
CA PRO A 55 3.17 22.91 -7.07
C PRO A 55 1.76 22.98 -7.68
N ILE A 56 1.64 23.68 -8.81
CA ILE A 56 0.40 23.83 -9.57
C ILE A 56 0.60 23.46 -11.05
N GLY A 57 -0.50 23.31 -11.78
CA GLY A 57 -0.47 23.06 -13.23
C GLY A 57 0.29 21.77 -13.57
N LYS A 58 1.17 21.85 -14.58
CA LYS A 58 1.90 20.67 -15.08
C LYS A 58 2.76 19.97 -14.03
N LYS A 59 3.37 20.71 -13.10
CA LYS A 59 4.18 20.10 -12.03
C LYS A 59 3.34 19.24 -11.10
N LEU A 60 2.16 19.71 -10.68
CA LEU A 60 1.23 18.93 -9.89
C LEU A 60 0.74 17.69 -10.64
N GLN A 61 0.41 17.82 -11.92
CA GLN A 61 -0.01 16.68 -12.75
C GLN A 61 1.06 15.60 -12.82
N TRP A 62 2.34 15.96 -13.00
CA TRP A 62 3.43 14.98 -12.98
C TRP A 62 3.57 14.26 -11.65
N LEU A 63 3.45 14.97 -10.53
CA LEU A 63 3.48 14.35 -9.20
C LEU A 63 2.32 13.37 -8.99
N ILE A 64 1.12 13.72 -9.47
CA ILE A 64 -0.03 12.81 -9.42
C ILE A 64 0.21 11.57 -10.28
N ILE A 65 0.69 11.75 -11.52
CA ILE A 65 0.96 10.63 -12.45
C ILE A 65 2.03 9.70 -11.87
N VAL A 66 3.13 10.25 -11.36
CA VAL A 66 4.20 9.43 -10.76
C VAL A 66 3.69 8.68 -9.53
N GLY A 67 2.85 9.31 -8.70
CA GLY A 67 2.20 8.63 -7.58
C GLY A 67 1.28 7.48 -8.02
N ILE A 68 0.57 7.61 -9.16
CA ILE A 68 -0.21 6.51 -9.76
C ILE A 68 0.72 5.38 -10.21
N LEU A 69 1.80 5.72 -10.93
CA LEU A 69 2.73 4.73 -11.47
C LEU A 69 3.45 3.93 -10.38
N VAL A 70 3.89 4.60 -9.31
CA VAL A 70 4.54 3.90 -8.17
C VAL A 70 3.58 2.91 -7.52
N ARG A 71 2.33 3.29 -7.27
CA ARG A 71 1.31 2.39 -6.73
C ARG A 71 0.98 1.23 -7.67
N LEU A 72 0.84 1.52 -8.96
CA LEU A 72 0.59 0.49 -9.96
C LEU A 72 1.72 -0.55 -9.98
N VAL A 73 2.97 -0.08 -9.94
CA VAL A 73 4.15 -0.94 -9.91
C VAL A 73 4.22 -1.71 -8.58
N SER A 74 3.87 -1.08 -7.44
CA SER A 74 3.89 -1.74 -6.14
C SER A 74 2.94 -2.95 -6.04
N ILE A 75 1.88 -3.02 -6.86
CA ILE A 75 0.95 -4.17 -6.90
C ILE A 75 1.70 -5.49 -7.15
N PHE A 76 2.74 -5.46 -7.97
CA PHE A 76 3.49 -6.64 -8.40
C PHE A 76 4.62 -7.04 -7.45
N PHE A 77 4.92 -6.24 -6.44
CA PHE A 77 5.89 -6.61 -5.40
C PHE A 77 5.18 -7.24 -4.21
N PHE A 78 5.70 -8.37 -3.74
CA PHE A 78 5.18 -9.00 -2.53
C PHE A 78 5.47 -8.11 -1.32
N PRO A 79 4.53 -7.94 -0.36
CA PRO A 79 4.77 -7.16 0.85
C PRO A 79 5.90 -7.80 1.68
N GLN A 80 6.98 -7.06 1.90
CA GLN A 80 8.15 -7.55 2.67
C GLN A 80 8.29 -6.87 4.03
N LEU A 81 7.51 -5.82 4.27
CA LEU A 81 7.58 -5.04 5.50
C LEU A 81 6.54 -5.46 6.55
N SER A 82 5.63 -6.37 6.19
CA SER A 82 4.65 -6.94 7.11
C SER A 82 4.30 -8.37 6.73
N ASP A 83 4.19 -9.25 7.71
CA ASP A 83 3.72 -10.63 7.54
C ASP A 83 2.18 -10.73 7.59
N ASP A 84 1.49 -9.62 7.74
CA ASP A 84 0.02 -9.56 7.84
C ASP A 84 -0.69 -10.10 6.60
N ILE A 85 -0.04 -10.09 5.44
CA ILE A 85 -0.56 -10.67 4.22
C ILE A 85 -0.97 -12.14 4.38
N TYR A 86 -0.22 -12.92 5.17
CA TYR A 86 -0.57 -14.30 5.45
C TYR A 86 -1.85 -14.39 6.27
N ARG A 87 -2.07 -13.45 7.19
CA ARG A 87 -3.31 -13.35 7.95
C ARG A 87 -4.49 -12.93 7.06
N PHE A 88 -4.30 -12.01 6.14
CA PHE A 88 -5.35 -11.57 5.23
C PHE A 88 -5.83 -12.73 4.34
N ILE A 89 -4.88 -13.51 3.81
CA ILE A 89 -5.20 -14.68 2.99
C ILE A 89 -5.89 -15.76 3.82
N TRP A 90 -5.42 -16.00 5.05
CA TRP A 90 -6.04 -16.94 5.98
C TRP A 90 -7.49 -16.58 6.26
N ASP A 91 -7.75 -15.35 6.69
CA ASP A 91 -9.10 -14.86 6.98
C ASP A 91 -10.02 -14.94 5.75
N GLY A 92 -9.50 -14.59 4.57
CA GLY A 92 -10.22 -14.72 3.31
C GLY A 92 -10.58 -16.17 2.96
N ARG A 93 -9.67 -17.13 3.19
CA ARG A 93 -9.91 -18.57 2.98
C ARG A 93 -10.92 -19.13 3.98
N LEU A 94 -10.88 -18.70 5.26
CA LEU A 94 -11.90 -19.04 6.26
C LEU A 94 -13.28 -18.61 5.77
N ALA A 95 -13.41 -17.35 5.36
CA ALA A 95 -14.68 -16.81 4.88
C ALA A 95 -15.21 -17.54 3.64
N GLN A 96 -14.34 -18.01 2.73
CA GLN A 96 -14.72 -18.81 1.57
C GLN A 96 -15.26 -20.20 1.94
N ASN A 97 -14.81 -20.74 3.04
CA ASN A 97 -15.33 -22.01 3.58
C ASN A 97 -16.58 -21.80 4.45
N GLY A 98 -17.15 -20.59 4.47
CA GLY A 98 -18.34 -20.26 5.27
C GLY A 98 -18.06 -20.12 6.75
N ILE A 99 -16.80 -20.00 7.14
CA ILE A 99 -16.38 -19.86 8.53
C ILE A 99 -16.14 -18.37 8.83
N GLN A 100 -16.70 -17.90 9.94
CA GLN A 100 -16.53 -16.52 10.36
C GLN A 100 -15.11 -16.30 10.92
N PRO A 101 -14.28 -15.42 10.32
CA PRO A 101 -12.89 -15.23 10.76
C PRO A 101 -12.72 -14.76 12.21
N TYR A 102 -13.73 -14.07 12.76
CA TYR A 102 -13.71 -13.57 14.14
C TYR A 102 -14.01 -14.65 15.21
N ALA A 103 -14.50 -15.82 14.80
CA ALA A 103 -14.99 -16.83 15.72
C ALA A 103 -13.92 -17.80 16.23
N TYR A 104 -12.81 -17.92 15.51
CA TYR A 104 -11.80 -18.94 15.77
C TYR A 104 -10.39 -18.38 15.72
N LEU A 105 -9.50 -18.99 16.53
CA LEU A 105 -8.07 -18.76 16.40
C LEU A 105 -7.53 -19.59 15.24
N PRO A 106 -6.60 -19.07 14.44
CA PRO A 106 -5.97 -19.83 13.35
C PRO A 106 -5.38 -21.16 13.81
N ILE A 107 -4.70 -21.17 14.95
CA ILE A 107 -4.05 -22.35 15.51
C ILE A 107 -5.04 -23.45 15.90
N ASP A 108 -6.24 -23.10 16.34
CA ASP A 108 -7.24 -24.08 16.81
C ASP A 108 -8.02 -24.71 15.66
N ILE A 109 -8.28 -23.95 14.60
CA ILE A 109 -9.16 -24.41 13.51
C ILE A 109 -8.40 -25.12 12.39
N VAL A 110 -7.08 -24.95 12.30
CA VAL A 110 -6.27 -25.55 11.23
C VAL A 110 -6.36 -27.08 11.22
N GLU A 111 -6.48 -27.70 12.40
CA GLU A 111 -6.62 -29.16 12.53
C GLU A 111 -7.94 -29.69 11.95
N GLN A 112 -9.00 -28.84 11.99
CA GLN A 112 -10.32 -29.19 11.46
C GLN A 112 -10.43 -28.99 9.95
N ILE A 113 -9.64 -28.08 9.39
CA ILE A 113 -9.65 -27.75 7.96
C ILE A 113 -8.20 -27.67 7.43
N PRO A 114 -7.54 -28.83 7.21
CA PRO A 114 -6.15 -28.87 6.76
C PRO A 114 -5.91 -28.14 5.42
N SER A 115 -6.93 -28.05 4.57
CA SER A 115 -6.84 -27.31 3.29
C SER A 115 -6.58 -25.81 3.44
N LEU A 116 -6.81 -25.24 4.61
CA LEU A 116 -6.48 -23.85 4.90
C LEU A 116 -4.98 -23.63 5.14
N ALA A 117 -4.27 -24.67 5.60
CA ALA A 117 -2.85 -24.62 5.92
C ALA A 117 -1.92 -24.73 4.71
N ASP A 118 -2.49 -24.76 3.49
CA ASP A 118 -1.70 -24.83 2.27
C ASP A 118 -0.68 -23.68 2.15
N GLY A 119 0.54 -24.03 1.78
CA GLY A 119 1.62 -23.08 1.50
C GLY A 119 2.25 -22.43 2.74
N ASP A 120 2.35 -23.11 3.87
CA ASP A 120 3.00 -22.64 5.10
C ASP A 120 2.40 -21.32 5.67
N ILE A 121 1.16 -20.98 5.30
CA ILE A 121 0.54 -19.71 5.69
C ILE A 121 0.53 -19.55 7.20
N LEU A 122 0.19 -20.63 7.93
CA LEU A 122 0.13 -20.60 9.39
C LEU A 122 1.51 -20.34 10.01
N SER A 123 2.56 -20.98 9.48
CA SER A 123 3.92 -20.85 10.01
C SER A 123 4.55 -19.47 9.71
N LYS A 124 4.07 -18.79 8.66
CA LYS A 124 4.53 -17.45 8.27
C LYS A 124 3.68 -16.33 8.87
N MET A 125 2.54 -16.68 9.46
CA MET A 125 1.66 -15.70 10.10
C MET A 125 2.25 -15.23 11.43
N ASN A 126 2.29 -13.91 11.62
CA ASN A 126 2.81 -13.30 12.86
C ASN A 126 1.86 -13.42 14.08
N SER A 127 0.61 -13.84 13.86
CA SER A 127 -0.44 -13.77 14.87
C SER A 127 -1.41 -14.97 14.85
N PRO A 128 -0.92 -16.25 14.84
CA PRO A 128 -1.79 -17.42 14.77
C PRO A 128 -2.60 -17.68 16.04
N GLU A 129 -2.16 -17.13 17.18
CA GLU A 129 -2.77 -17.26 18.51
C GLU A 129 -3.71 -16.11 18.86
N TYR A 130 -4.04 -15.22 17.91
CA TYR A 130 -4.90 -14.08 18.15
C TYR A 130 -6.11 -14.10 17.21
N TYR A 131 -7.24 -13.61 17.72
CA TYR A 131 -8.41 -13.35 16.88
C TYR A 131 -8.13 -12.24 15.89
N THR A 132 -8.82 -12.28 14.74
CA THR A 132 -8.68 -11.20 13.76
C THR A 132 -9.24 -9.89 14.31
N VAL A 133 -8.52 -8.79 14.02
CA VAL A 133 -8.88 -7.43 14.44
C VAL A 133 -9.32 -6.55 13.26
N TYR A 134 -9.25 -7.08 12.05
CA TYR A 134 -9.51 -6.32 10.83
C TYR A 134 -11.00 -6.07 10.64
N PRO A 135 -11.40 -4.82 10.25
CA PRO A 135 -12.79 -4.45 10.09
C PRO A 135 -13.48 -5.23 8.96
N PRO A 136 -14.84 -5.32 8.96
CA PRO A 136 -15.59 -6.11 7.99
C PRO A 136 -15.32 -5.74 6.52
N VAL A 137 -15.03 -4.47 6.23
CA VAL A 137 -14.68 -4.03 4.87
C VAL A 137 -13.36 -4.66 4.42
N SER A 138 -12.37 -4.71 5.30
CA SER A 138 -11.09 -5.40 5.01
C SER A 138 -11.30 -6.90 4.84
N GLN A 139 -12.13 -7.53 5.68
CA GLN A 139 -12.48 -8.94 5.56
C GLN A 139 -13.14 -9.25 4.20
N PHE A 140 -13.97 -8.34 3.68
CA PHE A 140 -14.54 -8.48 2.35
C PHE A 140 -13.47 -8.43 1.24
N VAL A 141 -12.47 -7.55 1.38
CA VAL A 141 -11.33 -7.51 0.45
C VAL A 141 -10.52 -8.80 0.54
N PHE A 142 -10.27 -9.32 1.74
CA PHE A 142 -9.57 -10.59 1.94
C PHE A 142 -10.32 -11.76 1.32
N TYR A 143 -11.65 -11.82 1.49
CA TYR A 143 -12.51 -12.78 0.83
C TYR A 143 -12.37 -12.74 -0.70
N LEU A 144 -12.47 -11.55 -1.30
CA LEU A 144 -12.32 -11.38 -2.75
C LEU A 144 -10.91 -11.75 -3.23
N GLY A 145 -9.87 -11.33 -2.51
CA GLY A 145 -8.48 -11.61 -2.87
C GLY A 145 -8.10 -13.08 -2.80
N SER A 146 -8.76 -13.84 -1.91
CA SER A 146 -8.50 -15.28 -1.74
C SER A 146 -9.44 -16.19 -2.53
N TRP A 147 -10.44 -15.64 -3.22
CA TRP A 147 -11.54 -16.38 -3.87
C TRP A 147 -11.10 -17.52 -4.79
N LEU A 148 -10.03 -17.32 -5.51
CA LEU A 148 -9.67 -18.27 -6.57
C LEU A 148 -8.81 -19.45 -6.06
N GLY A 149 -8.58 -19.59 -4.75
CA GLY A 149 -7.73 -20.63 -4.19
C GLY A 149 -6.29 -20.58 -4.74
N LEU A 150 -5.88 -19.42 -5.18
CA LEU A 150 -4.62 -19.15 -5.86
C LEU A 150 -3.46 -19.09 -4.87
N SER A 151 -2.25 -19.05 -5.40
CA SER A 151 -1.05 -18.87 -4.59
C SER A 151 -1.10 -17.58 -3.77
N VAL A 152 -0.28 -17.53 -2.73
CA VAL A 152 -0.15 -16.38 -1.83
C VAL A 152 0.18 -15.09 -2.60
N GLU A 153 1.04 -15.20 -3.62
CA GLU A 153 1.45 -14.08 -4.47
C GLU A 153 0.28 -13.52 -5.28
N ILE A 154 -0.53 -14.38 -5.89
CA ILE A 154 -1.68 -13.94 -6.70
C ILE A 154 -2.76 -13.34 -5.80
N SER A 155 -3.00 -13.91 -4.63
CA SER A 155 -3.91 -13.35 -3.64
C SER A 155 -3.47 -11.96 -3.20
N SER A 156 -2.18 -11.75 -2.97
CA SER A 156 -1.60 -10.44 -2.66
C SER A 156 -1.83 -9.44 -3.79
N ILE A 157 -1.56 -9.82 -5.05
CA ILE A 157 -1.78 -8.95 -6.22
C ILE A 157 -3.25 -8.54 -6.34
N LEU A 158 -4.19 -9.48 -6.13
CA LEU A 158 -5.63 -9.18 -6.19
C LEU A 158 -6.05 -8.20 -5.10
N MET A 159 -5.65 -8.41 -3.85
CA MET A 159 -5.95 -7.49 -2.74
C MET A 159 -5.38 -6.09 -3.01
N LYS A 160 -4.12 -6.01 -3.41
CA LYS A 160 -3.45 -4.74 -3.74
C LYS A 160 -4.11 -4.04 -4.93
N SER A 161 -4.63 -4.79 -5.90
CA SER A 161 -5.38 -4.23 -7.03
C SER A 161 -6.69 -3.59 -6.57
N ILE A 162 -7.41 -4.21 -5.63
CA ILE A 162 -8.64 -3.65 -5.05
C ILE A 162 -8.32 -2.37 -4.27
N PHE A 163 -7.26 -2.38 -3.46
CA PHE A 163 -6.80 -1.19 -2.73
C PHE A 163 -6.39 -0.07 -3.69
N PHE A 164 -5.65 -0.39 -4.76
CA PHE A 164 -5.27 0.60 -5.77
C PHE A 164 -6.47 1.28 -6.43
N ILE A 165 -7.51 0.51 -6.80
CA ILE A 165 -8.76 1.07 -7.33
C ILE A 165 -9.43 1.99 -6.31
N SER A 166 -9.46 1.60 -5.04
CA SER A 166 -10.01 2.39 -3.95
C SER A 166 -9.22 3.70 -3.73
N GLU A 167 -7.90 3.66 -3.88
CA GLU A 167 -7.05 4.85 -3.82
C GLU A 167 -7.26 5.81 -4.99
N LEU A 168 -7.47 5.29 -6.21
CA LEU A 168 -7.84 6.13 -7.36
C LEU A 168 -9.20 6.83 -7.13
N ALA A 169 -10.16 6.14 -6.54
CA ALA A 169 -11.42 6.74 -6.13
C ALA A 169 -11.20 7.82 -5.06
N THR A 170 -10.35 7.54 -4.07
CA THR A 170 -9.97 8.50 -3.02
C THR A 170 -9.30 9.75 -3.62
N LEU A 171 -8.38 9.60 -4.56
CA LEU A 171 -7.76 10.72 -5.30
C LEU A 171 -8.83 11.57 -5.98
N PHE A 172 -9.74 10.94 -6.72
CA PHE A 172 -10.80 11.63 -7.44
C PHE A 172 -11.72 12.43 -6.51
N PHE A 173 -12.22 11.80 -5.44
CA PHE A 173 -13.11 12.47 -4.50
C PHE A 173 -12.39 13.56 -3.71
N SER A 174 -11.14 13.32 -3.29
CA SER A 174 -10.34 14.32 -2.58
C SER A 174 -10.12 15.58 -3.43
N LEU A 175 -9.80 15.44 -4.71
CA LEU A 175 -9.66 16.59 -5.62
C LEU A 175 -10.98 17.35 -5.78
N LYS A 176 -12.14 16.66 -5.81
CA LYS A 176 -13.46 17.30 -5.83
C LYS A 176 -13.75 18.05 -4.53
N ILE A 177 -13.44 17.46 -3.38
CA ILE A 177 -13.62 18.08 -2.07
C ILE A 177 -12.73 19.32 -1.94
N LEU A 178 -11.45 19.25 -2.31
CA LEU A 178 -10.56 20.41 -2.30
C LEU A 178 -11.11 21.54 -3.16
N LYS A 179 -11.62 21.23 -4.34
CA LYS A 179 -12.26 22.23 -5.23
C LYS A 179 -13.51 22.83 -4.58
N TRP A 180 -14.37 22.02 -3.98
CA TRP A 180 -15.60 22.47 -3.30
C TRP A 180 -15.29 23.38 -2.11
N LEU A 181 -14.26 23.03 -1.32
CA LEU A 181 -13.78 23.84 -0.19
C LEU A 181 -12.94 25.06 -0.62
N LYS A 182 -12.73 25.27 -1.92
CA LYS A 182 -11.87 26.34 -2.48
C LYS A 182 -10.43 26.30 -1.97
N LEU A 183 -9.95 25.10 -1.63
CA LEU A 183 -8.57 24.87 -1.21
C LEU A 183 -7.67 24.60 -2.43
N SER A 184 -6.35 24.78 -2.23
CA SER A 184 -5.37 24.51 -3.28
C SER A 184 -5.39 23.02 -3.65
N PRO A 185 -5.43 22.67 -4.95
CA PRO A 185 -5.34 21.27 -5.37
C PRO A 185 -4.01 20.61 -5.00
N SER A 186 -2.94 21.38 -4.75
CA SER A 186 -1.67 20.84 -4.26
C SER A 186 -1.76 20.20 -2.86
N ASN A 187 -2.81 20.49 -2.08
CA ASN A 187 -3.04 19.86 -0.79
C ASN A 187 -3.28 18.35 -0.91
N ILE A 188 -3.64 17.85 -2.10
CA ILE A 188 -3.73 16.40 -2.36
C ILE A 188 -2.41 15.68 -2.11
N LEU A 189 -1.28 16.37 -2.27
CA LEU A 189 0.05 15.77 -2.09
C LEU A 189 0.31 15.31 -0.65
N VAL A 190 -0.37 15.89 0.33
CA VAL A 190 -0.28 15.47 1.75
C VAL A 190 -0.65 14.00 1.92
N TYR A 191 -1.63 13.55 1.18
CA TYR A 191 -2.05 12.15 1.11
C TYR A 191 -1.31 11.40 -0.01
N TRP A 192 -1.35 11.97 -1.23
CA TRP A 192 -1.04 11.24 -2.46
C TRP A 192 0.42 10.83 -2.63
N LEU A 193 1.36 11.64 -2.16
CA LEU A 193 2.80 11.33 -2.20
C LEU A 193 3.37 10.89 -0.85
N ASN A 194 2.53 10.67 0.14
CA ASN A 194 2.99 10.24 1.45
C ASN A 194 3.64 8.84 1.35
N PRO A 195 4.93 8.69 1.66
CA PRO A 195 5.61 7.40 1.57
C PRO A 195 4.99 6.31 2.43
N LEU A 196 4.47 6.65 3.63
CA LEU A 196 3.80 5.69 4.50
C LEU A 196 2.57 5.07 3.86
N ILE A 197 1.75 5.88 3.17
CA ILE A 197 0.52 5.40 2.53
C ILE A 197 0.80 4.57 1.27
N ILE A 198 1.95 4.78 0.64
CA ILE A 198 2.31 4.05 -0.59
C ILE A 198 2.95 2.69 -0.28
N ILE A 199 3.66 2.60 0.85
CA ILE A 199 4.41 1.39 1.25
C ILE A 199 3.50 0.36 1.94
N GLU A 200 2.45 0.83 2.61
CA GLU A 200 1.44 0.00 3.26
C GLU A 200 0.54 -0.72 2.23
#